data_feecf77968887652a19ff409fb0814aa
#
_entry.id   feecf77968887652a19ff409fb0814aa
#
_cell.length_a   1.000
_cell.length_b   1.000
_cell.length_c   1.000
_cell.angle_alpha   90.00
_cell.angle_beta   90.00
_cell.angle_gamma   90.00
#
_symmetry.space_group_name_H-M   'P 1'
#
loop_
_entity.id
_entity.type
_entity.pdbx_description
1 polymer ?
#
loop_
_entity_poly.entity_id
_entity_poly.type
_entity_poly.pdbx_seq_one_letter_code
_entity_poly.pdbx_strand_id
1 'polypeptide(L)'
;MAGSLFFSTNASADTSSGALLQQMNLASQSLNYELSFVSINKQGVESLRYRHVRLNNQPLAQLLQLDGPRREVVLRGTEISYFEPGLDPFTLNGDYIVDSLPSLVYTDFKKLASYYDFISVGRTRIADRLCDVVRVVARDGTRYSYIAWLDAETKLPLRVDLLDRDGETLEQFRVVSFNIGDNVSSSMEALSKASLPPQLSVPESGNKANFNWAPTWLPQGVTEVSSSQRRLPTFDAPVESRLYSDGLFSFSVNVNRATVNSSDQLLRTGRRTVSTSVRDNAEISVVGELPPQTAKRISDSIKFRAAQ
;
A
#
# COMPACT_ATOMS: atom_id res chain seq x y z
N MET A 1 8.08 13.45 53.38
CA MET A 1 7.32 13.55 52.13
C MET A 1 8.19 12.99 50.99
N ALA A 2 7.91 11.76 50.59
CA ALA A 2 8.64 11.09 49.52
C ALA A 2 7.80 11.20 48.24
N GLY A 3 8.27 11.96 47.26
CA GLY A 3 7.64 12.11 45.97
C GLY A 3 8.09 10.98 45.05
N SER A 4 7.18 10.05 44.71
CA SER A 4 7.42 9.02 43.72
C SER A 4 7.33 9.61 42.30
N LEU A 5 8.45 9.67 41.60
CA LEU A 5 8.52 9.99 40.19
C LEU A 5 8.08 8.75 39.37
N PHE A 6 6.91 8.80 38.80
CA PHE A 6 6.50 7.85 37.77
C PHE A 6 7.20 8.18 36.44
N PHE A 7 8.25 7.46 36.12
CA PHE A 7 8.82 7.49 34.75
C PHE A 7 7.91 6.70 33.80
N SER A 8 7.44 7.37 32.77
CA SER A 8 6.61 6.79 31.72
C SER A 8 7.41 5.77 30.88
N THR A 9 7.00 4.51 30.90
CA THR A 9 7.57 3.39 30.15
C THR A 9 7.16 3.36 28.66
N ASN A 10 6.44 4.37 28.17
CA ASN A 10 5.87 4.38 26.82
C ASN A 10 6.91 4.50 25.69
N ALA A 11 8.00 5.22 25.89
CA ALA A 11 9.02 5.41 24.83
C ALA A 11 9.79 4.11 24.48
N SER A 12 9.96 3.22 25.46
CA SER A 12 10.64 1.93 25.24
C SER A 12 9.78 0.92 24.51
N ALA A 13 8.45 0.94 24.71
CA ALA A 13 7.51 0.06 24.02
C ALA A 13 7.38 0.44 22.54
N ASP A 14 7.26 1.72 22.21
CA ASP A 14 7.16 2.22 20.83
C ASP A 14 8.42 1.90 20.02
N THR A 15 9.60 2.04 20.59
CA THR A 15 10.87 1.70 19.93
C THR A 15 10.94 0.20 19.62
N SER A 16 10.48 -0.65 20.51
CA SER A 16 10.44 -2.12 20.29
C SER A 16 9.44 -2.51 19.22
N SER A 17 8.27 -1.90 19.18
CA SER A 17 7.23 -2.17 18.18
C SER A 17 7.65 -1.72 16.78
N GLY A 18 8.31 -0.57 16.66
CA GLY A 18 8.87 -0.10 15.39
C GLY A 18 9.99 -1.03 14.87
N ALA A 19 10.85 -1.52 15.77
CA ALA A 19 11.88 -2.50 15.40
C ALA A 19 11.26 -3.83 14.92
N LEU A 20 10.17 -4.28 15.57
CA LEU A 20 9.44 -5.49 15.19
C LEU A 20 8.83 -5.37 13.78
N LEU A 21 8.20 -4.23 13.46
CA LEU A 21 7.69 -3.94 12.13
C LEU A 21 8.80 -3.86 11.07
N GLN A 22 9.96 -3.30 11.40
CA GLN A 22 11.11 -3.30 10.51
C GLN A 22 11.65 -4.72 10.27
N GLN A 23 11.62 -5.59 11.29
CA GLN A 23 11.98 -7.01 11.15
C GLN A 23 10.98 -7.74 10.23
N MET A 24 9.69 -7.44 10.30
CA MET A 24 8.68 -7.96 9.36
C MET A 24 9.04 -7.60 7.90
N ASN A 25 9.36 -6.33 7.63
CA ASN A 25 9.77 -5.89 6.30
C ASN A 25 11.00 -6.68 5.80
N LEU A 26 12.03 -6.84 6.64
CA LEU A 26 13.24 -7.60 6.28
C LEU A 26 12.94 -9.09 6.08
N ALA A 27 12.16 -9.71 6.96
CA ALA A 27 11.79 -11.12 6.86
C ALA A 27 11.01 -11.42 5.57
N SER A 28 10.08 -10.56 5.21
CA SER A 28 9.28 -10.71 4.00
C SER A 28 10.10 -10.66 2.71
N GLN A 29 11.27 -10.02 2.73
CA GLN A 29 12.18 -9.89 1.59
C GLN A 29 13.32 -10.91 1.58
N SER A 30 13.61 -11.55 2.72
CA SER A 30 14.78 -12.42 2.86
C SER A 30 14.46 -13.90 3.04
N LEU A 31 13.32 -14.24 3.62
CA LEU A 31 12.95 -15.62 3.89
C LEU A 31 12.37 -16.33 2.65
N ASN A 32 12.52 -17.67 2.64
CA ASN A 32 11.81 -18.54 1.70
C ASN A 32 10.53 -19.02 2.37
N TYR A 33 9.37 -18.60 1.88
CA TYR A 33 8.09 -18.89 2.50
C TYR A 33 6.93 -18.99 1.50
N GLU A 34 5.88 -19.69 1.92
CA GLU A 34 4.59 -19.76 1.25
C GLU A 34 3.48 -19.42 2.26
N LEU A 35 2.60 -18.52 1.86
CA LEU A 35 1.39 -18.16 2.59
C LEU A 35 0.18 -18.48 1.71
N SER A 36 -0.74 -19.31 2.20
CA SER A 36 -2.10 -19.34 1.67
C SER A 36 -2.97 -18.49 2.59
N PHE A 37 -3.69 -17.54 2.03
CA PHE A 37 -4.42 -16.55 2.79
C PHE A 37 -5.75 -16.17 2.13
N VAL A 38 -6.62 -15.58 2.92
CA VAL A 38 -7.83 -14.92 2.45
C VAL A 38 -7.66 -13.41 2.55
N SER A 39 -8.07 -12.72 1.50
CA SER A 39 -8.23 -11.26 1.47
C SER A 39 -9.72 -10.95 1.53
N ILE A 40 -10.12 -10.18 2.53
CA ILE A 40 -11.51 -9.83 2.80
C ILE A 40 -11.65 -8.33 2.70
N ASN A 41 -12.54 -7.86 1.85
CA ASN A 41 -12.89 -6.45 1.70
C ASN A 41 -14.37 -6.29 1.32
N LYS A 42 -14.81 -5.07 1.02
CA LYS A 42 -16.22 -4.81 0.65
C LYS A 42 -16.66 -5.46 -0.68
N GLN A 43 -15.71 -5.79 -1.56
CA GLN A 43 -15.99 -6.45 -2.83
C GLN A 43 -16.20 -7.96 -2.68
N GLY A 44 -15.68 -8.54 -1.58
CA GLY A 44 -15.83 -9.97 -1.31
C GLY A 44 -14.66 -10.59 -0.56
N VAL A 45 -14.53 -11.89 -0.75
CA VAL A 45 -13.46 -12.73 -0.19
C VAL A 45 -12.73 -13.38 -1.35
N GLU A 46 -11.41 -13.26 -1.35
CA GLU A 46 -10.53 -13.91 -2.32
C GLU A 46 -9.57 -14.85 -1.59
N SER A 47 -9.35 -16.03 -2.13
CA SER A 47 -8.36 -16.98 -1.64
C SER A 47 -7.12 -16.93 -2.52
N LEU A 48 -5.97 -16.70 -1.92
CA LEU A 48 -4.72 -16.45 -2.63
C LEU A 48 -3.58 -17.28 -2.01
N ARG A 49 -2.58 -17.55 -2.82
CA ARG A 49 -1.31 -18.12 -2.38
C ARG A 49 -0.17 -17.24 -2.84
N TYR A 50 0.66 -16.83 -1.90
CA TYR A 50 1.87 -16.08 -2.17
C TYR A 50 3.09 -16.91 -1.79
N ARG A 51 4.05 -17.01 -2.69
CA ARG A 51 5.35 -17.64 -2.49
C ARG A 51 6.44 -16.62 -2.69
N HIS A 52 7.44 -16.65 -1.84
CA HIS A 52 8.65 -15.84 -1.98
C HIS A 52 9.86 -16.68 -1.67
N VAL A 53 10.85 -16.64 -2.57
CA VAL A 53 12.16 -17.27 -2.37
C VAL A 53 13.28 -16.37 -2.88
N ARG A 54 14.47 -16.59 -2.38
CA ARG A 54 15.67 -15.97 -2.93
C ARG A 54 16.51 -17.02 -3.64
N LEU A 55 16.66 -16.87 -4.94
CA LEU A 55 17.49 -17.71 -5.79
C LEU A 55 18.62 -16.85 -6.38
N ASN A 56 19.89 -17.30 -6.20
CA ASN A 56 21.08 -16.56 -6.66
C ASN A 56 21.06 -15.07 -6.24
N ASN A 57 20.66 -14.82 -5.01
CA ASN A 57 20.54 -13.48 -4.40
C ASN A 57 19.47 -12.56 -5.05
N GLN A 58 18.61 -13.09 -5.91
CA GLN A 58 17.50 -12.35 -6.51
C GLN A 58 16.15 -12.84 -5.96
N PRO A 59 15.16 -11.96 -5.80
CA PRO A 59 13.82 -12.35 -5.41
C PRO A 59 13.12 -13.09 -6.56
N LEU A 60 12.43 -14.16 -6.22
CA LEU A 60 11.45 -14.84 -7.05
C LEU A 60 10.18 -14.97 -6.23
N ALA A 61 9.09 -14.36 -6.69
CA ALA A 61 7.80 -14.45 -6.00
C ALA A 61 6.68 -14.80 -6.98
N GLN A 62 5.64 -15.41 -6.45
CA GLN A 62 4.44 -15.78 -7.19
C GLN A 62 3.21 -15.47 -6.34
N LEU A 63 2.27 -14.76 -6.93
CA LEU A 63 0.91 -14.63 -6.42
C LEU A 63 -0.02 -15.44 -7.32
N LEU A 64 -0.78 -16.34 -6.73
CA LEU A 64 -1.75 -17.17 -7.45
C LEU A 64 -3.13 -17.04 -6.80
N GLN A 65 -4.15 -16.72 -7.59
CA GLN A 65 -5.54 -16.80 -7.17
C GLN A 65 -6.00 -18.26 -7.15
N LEU A 66 -6.62 -18.70 -6.05
CA LEU A 66 -6.98 -20.10 -5.82
C LEU A 66 -8.44 -20.40 -6.15
N ASP A 67 -9.28 -19.37 -6.23
CA ASP A 67 -10.69 -19.46 -6.59
C ASP A 67 -11.02 -18.52 -7.76
N GLY A 68 -12.11 -18.86 -8.50
CA GLY A 68 -12.49 -18.13 -9.69
C GLY A 68 -11.56 -18.32 -10.89
N PRO A 69 -11.56 -17.40 -11.86
CA PRO A 69 -10.67 -17.44 -13.03
C PRO A 69 -9.20 -17.35 -12.58
N ARG A 70 -8.35 -18.18 -13.18
CA ARG A 70 -6.93 -18.24 -12.83
C ARG A 70 -6.24 -16.91 -13.12
N ARG A 71 -5.75 -16.28 -12.08
CA ARG A 71 -4.88 -15.11 -12.13
C ARG A 71 -3.55 -15.45 -11.47
N GLU A 72 -2.46 -15.14 -12.17
CA GLU A 72 -1.11 -15.39 -11.68
C GLU A 72 -0.23 -14.18 -11.94
N VAL A 73 0.58 -13.79 -10.97
CA VAL A 73 1.58 -12.74 -11.11
C VAL A 73 2.92 -13.27 -10.60
N VAL A 74 3.96 -13.07 -11.38
CA VAL A 74 5.31 -13.59 -11.09
C VAL A 74 6.30 -12.43 -11.05
N LEU A 75 7.04 -12.29 -9.94
CA LEU A 75 8.21 -11.44 -9.82
C LEU A 75 9.46 -12.27 -10.00
N ARG A 76 10.37 -11.84 -10.89
CA ARG A 76 11.72 -12.41 -11.02
C ARG A 76 12.74 -11.28 -11.15
N GLY A 77 13.54 -11.08 -10.10
CA GLY A 77 14.42 -9.91 -10.00
C GLY A 77 13.61 -8.63 -9.91
N THR A 78 13.61 -7.83 -10.98
CA THR A 78 12.85 -6.58 -11.12
C THR A 78 11.77 -6.66 -12.21
N GLU A 79 11.49 -7.85 -12.73
CA GLU A 79 10.48 -8.08 -13.76
C GLU A 79 9.24 -8.71 -13.16
N ILE A 80 8.08 -8.08 -13.34
CA ILE A 80 6.78 -8.55 -12.86
C ILE A 80 5.92 -8.93 -14.05
N SER A 81 5.64 -10.22 -14.20
CA SER A 81 4.85 -10.78 -15.29
C SER A 81 3.43 -11.07 -14.82
N TYR A 82 2.45 -10.58 -15.58
CA TYR A 82 1.03 -10.70 -15.31
C TYR A 82 0.37 -11.68 -16.28
N PHE A 83 -0.39 -12.62 -15.73
CA PHE A 83 -1.20 -13.60 -16.44
C PHE A 83 -2.63 -13.44 -15.96
N GLU A 84 -3.39 -12.58 -16.67
CA GLU A 84 -4.75 -12.17 -16.30
C GLU A 84 -5.75 -12.79 -17.28
N PRO A 85 -6.92 -13.24 -16.82
CA PRO A 85 -7.97 -13.76 -17.72
C PRO A 85 -8.41 -12.71 -18.74
N GLY A 86 -8.41 -13.08 -20.02
CA GLY A 86 -8.87 -12.21 -21.10
C GLY A 86 -7.88 -11.13 -21.57
N LEU A 87 -6.65 -11.12 -21.04
CA LEU A 87 -5.58 -10.26 -21.50
C LEU A 87 -4.39 -11.09 -22.00
N ASP A 88 -3.67 -10.58 -23.00
CA ASP A 88 -2.39 -11.15 -23.38
C ASP A 88 -1.39 -10.95 -22.23
N PRO A 89 -0.60 -11.97 -21.86
CA PRO A 89 0.38 -11.84 -20.81
C PRO A 89 1.44 -10.76 -21.11
N PHE A 90 1.84 -10.01 -20.08
CA PHE A 90 2.81 -8.93 -20.22
C PHE A 90 3.71 -8.80 -18.98
N THR A 91 4.85 -8.13 -19.15
CA THR A 91 5.82 -7.86 -18.08
C THR A 91 6.01 -6.36 -17.87
N LEU A 92 6.08 -5.95 -16.61
CA LEU A 92 6.42 -4.59 -16.17
C LEU A 92 7.66 -4.62 -15.27
N ASN A 93 8.33 -3.50 -15.11
CA ASN A 93 9.39 -3.35 -14.10
C ASN A 93 8.80 -2.98 -12.75
N GLY A 94 9.35 -3.56 -11.68
CA GLY A 94 8.98 -3.26 -10.31
C GLY A 94 9.73 -4.13 -9.30
N ASP A 95 9.70 -3.73 -8.03
CA ASP A 95 10.43 -4.38 -6.96
C ASP A 95 9.59 -5.39 -6.17
N TYR A 96 8.28 -5.34 -6.29
CA TYR A 96 7.34 -6.26 -5.62
C TYR A 96 6.01 -6.35 -6.39
N ILE A 97 5.29 -7.44 -6.19
CA ILE A 97 3.95 -7.65 -6.76
C ILE A 97 2.96 -6.77 -6.00
N VAL A 98 2.34 -5.81 -6.68
CA VAL A 98 1.31 -4.93 -6.10
C VAL A 98 0.11 -5.77 -5.66
N ASP A 99 -0.48 -5.41 -4.52
CA ASP A 99 -1.64 -6.11 -3.91
C ASP A 99 -1.41 -7.61 -3.57
N SER A 100 -0.15 -8.08 -3.52
CA SER A 100 0.17 -9.43 -3.08
C SER A 100 0.08 -9.60 -1.57
N LEU A 101 0.70 -8.69 -0.85
CA LEU A 101 0.68 -8.59 0.61
C LEU A 101 0.25 -7.17 0.99
N PRO A 102 -0.24 -6.95 2.22
CA PRO A 102 -0.57 -5.60 2.67
C PRO A 102 0.58 -4.61 2.49
N SER A 103 0.30 -3.38 2.09
CA SER A 103 1.32 -2.32 1.84
C SER A 103 2.25 -2.10 3.04
N LEU A 104 1.74 -2.35 4.23
CA LEU A 104 2.51 -2.34 5.48
C LEU A 104 3.80 -3.17 5.39
N VAL A 105 3.79 -4.30 4.66
CA VAL A 105 4.93 -5.22 4.54
C VAL A 105 6.13 -4.58 3.83
N TYR A 106 5.87 -3.66 2.90
CA TYR A 106 6.90 -3.03 2.07
C TYR A 106 7.37 -1.67 2.59
N THR A 107 6.91 -1.29 3.78
CA THR A 107 7.10 0.04 4.36
C THR A 107 8.42 0.16 5.13
N ASP A 108 9.10 1.30 4.99
CA ASP A 108 10.25 1.68 5.81
C ASP A 108 9.80 2.36 7.11
N PHE A 109 9.70 1.59 8.18
CA PHE A 109 9.22 2.08 9.47
C PHE A 109 10.15 3.07 10.15
N LYS A 110 11.43 3.11 9.79
CA LYS A 110 12.36 4.13 10.29
C LYS A 110 11.96 5.53 9.81
N LYS A 111 11.53 5.64 8.56
CA LYS A 111 11.03 6.90 8.00
C LYS A 111 9.68 7.31 8.61
N LEU A 112 8.82 6.34 8.91
CA LEU A 112 7.51 6.61 9.49
C LEU A 112 7.55 6.99 10.97
N ALA A 113 8.58 6.65 11.72
CA ALA A 113 8.68 6.82 13.19
C ALA A 113 8.43 8.26 13.67
N SER A 114 8.66 9.26 12.82
CA SER A 114 8.39 10.68 13.14
C SER A 114 6.91 11.06 13.05
N TYR A 115 6.08 10.27 12.35
CA TYR A 115 4.70 10.63 12.00
C TYR A 115 3.67 9.60 12.46
N TYR A 116 4.13 8.43 12.93
CA TYR A 116 3.27 7.33 13.37
C TYR A 116 3.64 6.86 14.76
N ASP A 117 2.64 6.38 15.47
CA ASP A 117 2.82 5.62 16.71
C ASP A 117 2.70 4.12 16.39
N PHE A 118 3.63 3.35 16.94
CA PHE A 118 3.68 1.89 16.86
C PHE A 118 3.39 1.31 18.24
N ILE A 119 2.18 0.80 18.44
CA ILE A 119 1.66 0.45 19.76
C ILE A 119 1.61 -1.06 19.89
N SER A 120 2.29 -1.61 20.90
CA SER A 120 2.15 -3.03 21.25
C SER A 120 0.78 -3.29 21.86
N VAL A 121 0.04 -4.26 21.29
CA VAL A 121 -1.30 -4.65 21.74
C VAL A 121 -1.25 -5.92 22.60
N GLY A 122 -0.16 -6.69 22.50
CA GLY A 122 0.01 -7.96 23.22
C GLY A 122 0.29 -9.13 22.29
N ARG A 123 -0.11 -10.33 22.67
CA ARG A 123 0.12 -11.57 21.93
C ARG A 123 -1.14 -12.38 21.78
N THR A 124 -1.27 -13.08 20.64
CA THR A 124 -2.35 -14.03 20.36
C THR A 124 -1.88 -15.10 19.37
N ARG A 125 -2.77 -16.02 19.00
CA ARG A 125 -2.46 -17.09 18.02
C ARG A 125 -3.22 -16.87 16.72
N ILE A 126 -2.51 -16.99 15.61
CA ILE A 126 -3.06 -16.99 14.24
C ILE A 126 -2.45 -18.18 13.50
N ALA A 127 -3.26 -18.97 12.80
CA ALA A 127 -2.83 -20.16 12.07
C ALA A 127 -1.94 -21.09 12.92
N ASP A 128 -2.34 -21.31 14.17
CA ASP A 128 -1.64 -22.10 15.21
C ASP A 128 -0.25 -21.58 15.62
N ARG A 129 0.10 -20.35 15.28
CA ARG A 129 1.38 -19.72 15.62
C ARG A 129 1.19 -18.54 16.57
N LEU A 130 2.11 -18.39 17.53
CA LEU A 130 2.12 -17.23 18.43
C LEU A 130 2.52 -15.98 17.65
N CYS A 131 1.75 -14.91 17.80
CA CYS A 131 1.98 -13.63 17.13
C CYS A 131 2.13 -12.50 18.15
N ASP A 132 3.07 -11.62 17.89
CA ASP A 132 3.11 -10.28 18.48
C ASP A 132 2.15 -9.37 17.71
N VAL A 133 1.36 -8.57 18.42
CA VAL A 133 0.35 -7.70 17.82
C VAL A 133 0.76 -6.24 17.95
N VAL A 134 0.81 -5.55 16.82
CA VAL A 134 1.21 -4.14 16.75
C VAL A 134 0.15 -3.32 16.01
N ARG A 135 -0.23 -2.19 16.60
CA ARG A 135 -1.09 -1.19 15.95
C ARG A 135 -0.22 -0.05 15.40
N VAL A 136 -0.52 0.38 14.17
CA VAL A 136 0.16 1.48 13.47
C VAL A 136 -0.84 2.61 13.23
N VAL A 137 -0.59 3.78 13.82
CA VAL A 137 -1.53 4.91 13.83
C VAL A 137 -0.81 6.20 13.47
N ALA A 138 -1.30 6.96 12.51
CA ALA A 138 -0.79 8.29 12.20
C ALA A 138 -1.10 9.26 13.35
N ARG A 139 -0.09 10.00 13.83
CA ARG A 139 -0.24 10.94 14.97
C ARG A 139 -1.21 12.07 14.71
N ASP A 140 -1.31 12.51 13.47
CA ASP A 140 -2.21 13.60 13.07
C ASP A 140 -3.67 13.13 12.81
N GLY A 141 -3.95 11.81 12.93
CA GLY A 141 -5.28 11.22 12.76
C GLY A 141 -5.88 11.37 11.37
N THR A 142 -5.08 11.66 10.34
CA THR A 142 -5.56 11.94 8.98
C THR A 142 -5.57 10.72 8.07
N ARG A 143 -5.07 9.57 8.52
CA ARG A 143 -4.98 8.31 7.78
C ARG A 143 -5.79 7.21 8.45
N TYR A 144 -5.98 6.12 7.73
CA TYR A 144 -6.41 4.85 8.29
C TYR A 144 -5.35 4.29 9.25
N SER A 145 -5.70 3.30 10.05
CA SER A 145 -4.77 2.61 10.93
C SER A 145 -4.66 1.13 10.57
N TYR A 146 -3.53 0.52 10.91
CA TYR A 146 -3.32 -0.92 10.76
C TYR A 146 -3.23 -1.60 12.12
N ILE A 147 -3.68 -2.85 12.16
CA ILE A 147 -3.28 -3.81 13.20
C ILE A 147 -2.61 -4.97 12.47
N ALA A 148 -1.39 -5.32 12.88
CA ALA A 148 -0.61 -6.43 12.32
C ALA A 148 -0.33 -7.48 13.39
N TRP A 149 -0.55 -8.74 13.04
CA TRP A 149 -0.19 -9.92 13.83
C TRP A 149 1.03 -10.56 13.18
N LEU A 150 2.17 -10.44 13.83
CA LEU A 150 3.46 -10.87 13.33
C LEU A 150 3.87 -12.15 14.03
N ASP A 151 4.18 -13.18 13.27
CA ASP A 151 4.67 -14.44 13.83
C ASP A 151 5.88 -14.19 14.74
N ALA A 152 5.80 -14.69 15.98
CA ALA A 152 6.82 -14.41 17.00
C ALA A 152 8.20 -14.96 16.65
N GLU A 153 8.27 -15.98 15.80
CA GLU A 153 9.52 -16.63 15.37
C GLU A 153 10.08 -15.99 14.10
N THR A 154 9.31 -15.95 13.02
CA THR A 154 9.76 -15.53 11.69
C THR A 154 9.58 -14.06 11.40
N LYS A 155 8.74 -13.37 12.17
CA LYS A 155 8.27 -11.98 11.97
C LYS A 155 7.39 -11.77 10.74
N LEU A 156 7.04 -12.82 9.99
CA LEU A 156 6.13 -12.70 8.86
C LEU A 156 4.70 -12.31 9.33
N PRO A 157 3.96 -11.52 8.54
CA PRO A 157 2.60 -11.14 8.88
C PRO A 157 1.66 -12.33 8.66
N LEU A 158 0.91 -12.73 9.69
CA LEU A 158 -0.11 -13.77 9.61
C LEU A 158 -1.52 -13.22 9.58
N ARG A 159 -1.72 -11.98 10.02
CA ARG A 159 -2.95 -11.21 9.83
C ARG A 159 -2.61 -9.73 9.81
N VAL A 160 -3.30 -8.99 8.94
CA VAL A 160 -3.24 -7.53 8.90
C VAL A 160 -4.64 -7.01 8.65
N ASP A 161 -5.13 -6.14 9.53
CA ASP A 161 -6.40 -5.44 9.38
C ASP A 161 -6.13 -3.96 9.10
N LEU A 162 -6.78 -3.43 8.09
CA LEU A 162 -6.87 -1.99 7.83
C LEU A 162 -8.18 -1.48 8.44
N LEU A 163 -8.07 -0.48 9.30
CA LEU A 163 -9.21 0.09 10.03
C LEU A 163 -9.46 1.54 9.60
N ASP A 164 -10.73 1.91 9.53
CA ASP A 164 -11.11 3.30 9.40
C ASP A 164 -10.96 4.07 10.74
N ARG A 165 -11.38 5.33 10.73
CA ARG A 165 -11.26 6.21 11.91
C ARG A 165 -12.19 5.81 13.07
N ASP A 166 -13.28 5.12 12.77
CA ASP A 166 -14.26 4.63 13.75
C ASP A 166 -13.90 3.23 14.26
N GLY A 167 -12.82 2.64 13.72
CA GLY A 167 -12.32 1.31 14.10
C GLY A 167 -12.98 0.18 13.32
N GLU A 168 -13.78 0.46 12.30
CA GLU A 168 -14.34 -0.54 11.41
C GLU A 168 -13.26 -1.11 10.48
N THR A 169 -13.28 -2.43 10.29
CA THR A 169 -12.35 -3.10 9.38
C THR A 169 -12.74 -2.84 7.92
N LEU A 170 -11.85 -2.18 7.18
CA LEU A 170 -12.00 -1.94 5.74
C LEU A 170 -11.49 -3.10 4.91
N GLU A 171 -10.37 -3.69 5.31
CA GLU A 171 -9.73 -4.83 4.66
C GLU A 171 -9.07 -5.72 5.71
N GLN A 172 -9.06 -7.02 5.43
CA GLN A 172 -8.37 -8.00 6.26
C GLN A 172 -7.59 -8.97 5.37
N PHE A 173 -6.29 -9.07 5.63
CA PHE A 173 -5.42 -10.14 5.17
C PHE A 173 -5.31 -11.17 6.29
N ARG A 174 -5.56 -12.45 6.01
CA ARG A 174 -5.49 -13.51 7.02
C ARG A 174 -4.91 -14.80 6.46
N VAL A 175 -3.77 -15.20 6.97
CA VAL A 175 -3.12 -16.47 6.62
C VAL A 175 -3.89 -17.64 7.20
N VAL A 176 -4.08 -18.66 6.37
CA VAL A 176 -4.73 -19.93 6.73
C VAL A 176 -3.75 -21.11 6.69
N SER A 177 -2.68 -21.00 5.90
CA SER A 177 -1.60 -21.99 5.84
C SER A 177 -0.26 -21.28 5.66
N PHE A 178 0.76 -21.82 6.32
CA PHE A 178 2.09 -21.23 6.39
C PHE A 178 3.16 -22.32 6.24
N ASN A 179 4.06 -22.13 5.28
CA ASN A 179 5.23 -22.97 5.06
C ASN A 179 6.48 -22.10 4.94
N ILE A 180 7.61 -22.60 5.42
CA ILE A 180 8.90 -21.91 5.38
C ILE A 180 10.04 -22.88 5.08
N GLY A 181 11.06 -22.40 4.39
CA GLY A 181 12.30 -23.12 4.16
C GLY A 181 12.48 -23.69 2.76
N ASP A 182 13.38 -24.67 2.64
CA ASP A 182 13.88 -25.16 1.35
C ASP A 182 12.85 -25.87 0.47
N ASN A 183 11.81 -26.44 1.07
CA ASN A 183 10.70 -27.05 0.31
C ASN A 183 9.99 -26.02 -0.58
N VAL A 184 9.89 -24.76 -0.13
CA VAL A 184 9.31 -23.67 -0.93
C VAL A 184 10.23 -23.36 -2.11
N SER A 185 11.53 -23.26 -1.89
CA SER A 185 12.54 -23.02 -2.94
C SER A 185 12.47 -24.07 -4.06
N SER A 186 12.42 -25.33 -3.67
CA SER A 186 12.32 -26.46 -4.62
C SER A 186 11.05 -26.37 -5.48
N SER A 187 9.93 -25.97 -4.90
CA SER A 187 8.65 -25.81 -5.61
C SER A 187 8.65 -24.67 -6.65
N MET A 188 9.57 -23.72 -6.53
CA MET A 188 9.68 -22.54 -7.39
C MET A 188 10.77 -22.68 -8.48
N GLU A 189 11.53 -23.75 -8.50
CA GLU A 189 12.66 -23.93 -9.43
C GLU A 189 12.24 -23.89 -10.90
N ALA A 190 11.14 -24.53 -11.26
CA ALA A 190 10.62 -24.49 -12.62
C ALA A 190 10.24 -23.08 -13.06
N LEU A 191 9.68 -22.28 -12.16
CA LEU A 191 9.27 -20.89 -12.44
C LEU A 191 10.49 -20.00 -12.68
N SER A 192 11.61 -20.26 -12.02
CA SER A 192 12.84 -19.49 -12.21
C SER A 192 13.41 -19.61 -13.64
N LYS A 193 13.12 -20.72 -14.33
CA LYS A 193 13.61 -21.06 -15.66
C LYS A 193 12.58 -20.78 -16.76
N ALA A 194 11.34 -20.43 -16.41
CA ALA A 194 10.26 -20.17 -17.37
C ALA A 194 10.56 -18.92 -18.22
N SER A 195 10.10 -18.94 -19.48
CA SER A 195 10.13 -17.74 -20.34
C SER A 195 9.13 -16.71 -19.83
N LEU A 196 9.55 -15.45 -19.71
CA LEU A 196 8.68 -14.34 -19.33
C LEU A 196 7.95 -13.79 -20.55
N PRO A 197 6.73 -13.24 -20.38
CA PRO A 197 6.02 -12.52 -21.41
C PRO A 197 6.78 -11.26 -21.86
N PRO A 198 6.39 -10.68 -23.02
CA PRO A 198 6.98 -9.44 -23.52
C PRO A 198 6.88 -8.30 -22.50
N GLN A 199 7.94 -7.50 -22.41
CA GLN A 199 7.93 -6.30 -21.58
C GLN A 199 7.10 -5.20 -22.24
N LEU A 200 6.14 -4.64 -21.50
CA LEU A 200 5.42 -3.45 -21.96
C LEU A 200 6.31 -2.21 -21.74
N SER A 201 6.49 -1.45 -22.82
CA SER A 201 7.06 -0.11 -22.72
C SER A 201 6.03 0.83 -22.11
N VAL A 202 6.15 1.11 -20.84
CA VAL A 202 5.41 2.21 -20.22
C VAL A 202 6.16 3.50 -20.56
N PRO A 203 5.52 4.51 -21.19
CA PRO A 203 6.16 5.79 -21.40
C PRO A 203 6.69 6.31 -20.05
N GLU A 204 7.96 6.65 -20.00
CA GLU A 204 8.53 7.29 -18.81
C GLU A 204 7.63 8.48 -18.45
N SER A 205 7.23 8.55 -17.18
CA SER A 205 6.54 9.72 -16.65
C SER A 205 7.49 10.89 -16.85
N GLY A 206 7.18 11.73 -17.86
CA GLY A 206 8.06 12.80 -18.29
C GLY A 206 8.47 13.70 -17.12
N ASN A 207 9.51 14.48 -17.32
CA ASN A 207 10.10 15.46 -16.41
C ASN A 207 9.05 16.06 -15.47
N LYS A 208 9.39 16.26 -14.19
CA LYS A 208 8.51 16.89 -13.18
C LYS A 208 7.80 18.08 -13.82
N ALA A 209 6.53 17.90 -14.13
CA ALA A 209 5.73 18.91 -14.75
C ALA A 209 5.50 20.04 -13.76
N ASN A 210 5.75 21.27 -14.20
CA ASN A 210 5.59 22.44 -13.34
C ASN A 210 4.16 22.98 -13.53
N PHE A 211 3.28 22.67 -12.59
CA PHE A 211 1.88 23.10 -12.63
C PHE A 211 1.69 24.42 -11.90
N ASN A 212 0.67 25.17 -12.31
CA ASN A 212 0.30 26.45 -11.68
C ASN A 212 -0.53 26.26 -10.39
N TRP A 213 -0.68 25.05 -9.91
CA TRP A 213 -1.42 24.73 -8.68
C TRP A 213 -0.60 23.87 -7.72
N ALA A 214 -0.91 23.99 -6.44
CA ALA A 214 -0.35 23.13 -5.40
C ALA A 214 -1.29 23.04 -4.19
N PRO A 215 -1.25 21.93 -3.44
CA PRO A 215 -1.89 21.87 -2.13
C PRO A 215 -1.16 22.79 -1.15
N THR A 216 -1.91 23.54 -0.35
CA THR A 216 -1.37 24.35 0.76
C THR A 216 -1.36 23.58 2.08
N TRP A 217 -1.98 22.41 2.09
CA TRP A 217 -1.98 21.50 3.20
C TRP A 217 -1.86 20.05 2.72
N LEU A 218 -1.03 19.28 3.37
CA LEU A 218 -0.88 17.83 3.24
C LEU A 218 -0.79 17.19 4.63
N PRO A 219 -1.18 15.93 4.79
CA PRO A 219 -0.93 15.17 6.00
C PRO A 219 0.58 15.13 6.34
N GLN A 220 0.92 15.03 7.63
CA GLN A 220 2.31 15.03 8.07
C GLN A 220 3.08 13.85 7.46
N GLY A 221 4.30 14.12 6.98
CA GLY A 221 5.17 13.11 6.37
C GLY A 221 4.87 12.77 4.92
N VAL A 222 3.77 13.27 4.36
CA VAL A 222 3.43 13.09 2.95
C VAL A 222 4.26 14.03 2.07
N THR A 223 4.84 13.46 1.02
CA THR A 223 5.63 14.20 0.01
C THR A 223 5.18 13.86 -1.39
N GLU A 224 5.46 14.75 -2.35
CA GLU A 224 5.25 14.49 -3.76
C GLU A 224 6.25 13.44 -4.26
N VAL A 225 5.74 12.37 -4.87
CA VAL A 225 6.53 11.29 -5.46
C VAL A 225 6.79 11.53 -6.94
N SER A 226 5.73 11.94 -7.67
CA SER A 226 5.82 12.21 -9.11
C SER A 226 4.76 13.19 -9.56
N SER A 227 4.98 13.82 -10.71
CA SER A 227 4.00 14.63 -11.42
C SER A 227 3.99 14.26 -12.90
N SER A 228 2.81 14.28 -13.50
CA SER A 228 2.64 13.96 -14.92
C SER A 228 1.47 14.73 -15.54
N GLN A 229 1.54 14.95 -16.83
CA GLN A 229 0.46 15.53 -17.62
C GLN A 229 0.09 14.55 -18.73
N ARG A 230 -1.18 14.16 -18.82
CA ARG A 230 -1.65 13.18 -19.80
C ARG A 230 -2.89 13.69 -20.54
N ARG A 231 -2.93 13.49 -21.85
CA ARG A 231 -4.17 13.62 -22.63
C ARG A 231 -4.91 12.30 -22.55
N LEU A 232 -6.11 12.34 -22.02
CA LEU A 232 -7.02 11.20 -22.03
C LEU A 232 -8.08 11.41 -23.11
N PRO A 233 -8.51 10.36 -23.85
CA PRO A 233 -9.49 10.49 -24.94
C PRO A 233 -10.84 11.10 -24.52
N THR A 234 -11.17 11.02 -23.23
CA THR A 234 -12.43 11.50 -22.66
C THR A 234 -12.39 12.98 -22.24
N PHE A 235 -11.23 13.64 -22.32
CA PHE A 235 -11.06 15.03 -21.89
C PHE A 235 -10.50 15.89 -23.05
N ASP A 236 -11.10 17.05 -23.28
CA ASP A 236 -10.64 18.02 -24.29
C ASP A 236 -9.29 18.67 -23.90
N ALA A 237 -8.99 18.72 -22.61
CA ALA A 237 -7.75 19.27 -22.07
C ALA A 237 -6.94 18.17 -21.36
N PRO A 238 -5.60 18.33 -21.26
CA PRO A 238 -4.78 17.37 -20.53
C PRO A 238 -5.14 17.38 -19.04
N VAL A 239 -5.03 16.19 -18.43
CA VAL A 239 -5.14 16.02 -16.97
C VAL A 239 -3.74 16.17 -16.36
N GLU A 240 -3.61 17.10 -15.44
CA GLU A 240 -2.43 17.29 -14.62
C GLU A 240 -2.55 16.46 -13.35
N SER A 241 -1.56 15.64 -13.04
CA SER A 241 -1.59 14.70 -11.93
C SER A 241 -0.33 14.81 -11.08
N ARG A 242 -0.49 14.84 -9.75
CA ARG A 242 0.58 14.69 -8.76
C ARG A 242 0.29 13.50 -7.88
N LEU A 243 1.27 12.61 -7.74
CA LEU A 243 1.22 11.48 -6.82
C LEU A 243 1.92 11.86 -5.51
N TYR A 244 1.29 11.59 -4.40
CA TYR A 244 1.77 11.84 -3.05
C TYR A 244 1.83 10.54 -2.25
N SER A 245 2.83 10.40 -1.39
CA SER A 245 2.94 9.26 -0.47
C SER A 245 3.74 9.63 0.78
N ASP A 246 3.47 8.92 1.88
CA ASP A 246 4.32 8.88 3.06
C ASP A 246 5.12 7.56 3.17
N GLY A 247 4.98 6.69 2.16
CA GLY A 247 5.60 5.36 2.11
C GLY A 247 4.71 4.24 2.65
N LEU A 248 3.57 4.55 3.28
CA LEU A 248 2.55 3.58 3.71
C LEU A 248 1.23 3.78 2.96
N PHE A 249 0.80 5.01 2.81
CA PHE A 249 -0.39 5.39 2.05
C PHE A 249 -0.04 6.29 0.88
N SER A 250 -0.79 6.18 -0.19
CA SER A 250 -0.63 7.01 -1.38
C SER A 250 -1.96 7.54 -1.91
N PHE A 251 -1.88 8.70 -2.56
CA PHE A 251 -3.02 9.30 -3.27
C PHE A 251 -2.53 10.19 -4.40
N SER A 252 -3.37 10.38 -5.41
CA SER A 252 -3.15 11.34 -6.47
C SER A 252 -4.07 12.55 -6.34
N VAL A 253 -3.56 13.70 -6.72
CA VAL A 253 -4.35 14.90 -6.97
C VAL A 253 -4.32 15.14 -8.47
N ASN A 254 -5.50 15.15 -9.09
CA ASN A 254 -5.68 15.34 -10.51
C ASN A 254 -6.45 16.63 -10.74
N VAL A 255 -5.99 17.45 -11.68
CA VAL A 255 -6.61 18.70 -12.05
C VAL A 255 -6.82 18.72 -13.55
N ASN A 256 -8.05 18.98 -13.97
CA ASN A 256 -8.44 19.15 -15.35
C ASN A 256 -9.45 20.31 -15.48
N ARG A 257 -9.71 20.71 -16.71
CA ARG A 257 -10.74 21.72 -16.98
C ARG A 257 -12.12 21.18 -16.61
N ALA A 258 -12.90 21.95 -15.85
CA ALA A 258 -14.26 21.59 -15.54
C ALA A 258 -15.15 21.57 -16.80
N THR A 259 -16.07 20.64 -16.84
CA THR A 259 -17.10 20.49 -17.87
C THR A 259 -18.47 20.81 -17.30
N VAL A 260 -19.48 20.87 -18.16
CA VAL A 260 -20.89 21.11 -17.73
C VAL A 260 -21.41 19.98 -16.81
N ASN A 261 -20.80 18.80 -16.86
CA ASN A 261 -21.16 17.64 -16.03
C ASN A 261 -20.30 17.52 -14.77
N SER A 262 -19.30 18.38 -14.59
CA SER A 262 -18.45 18.38 -13.41
C SER A 262 -19.24 18.84 -12.19
N SER A 263 -19.15 18.08 -11.10
CA SER A 263 -19.83 18.39 -9.83
C SER A 263 -19.02 17.90 -8.64
N ASP A 264 -19.25 18.51 -7.50
CA ASP A 264 -18.67 18.07 -6.25
C ASP A 264 -19.18 16.67 -5.89
N GLN A 265 -18.24 15.75 -5.60
CA GLN A 265 -18.55 14.36 -5.24
C GLN A 265 -17.60 13.87 -4.16
N LEU A 266 -18.10 13.02 -3.27
CA LEU A 266 -17.31 12.34 -2.27
C LEU A 266 -17.77 10.89 -2.19
N LEU A 267 -16.96 9.99 -2.71
CA LEU A 267 -17.25 8.56 -2.78
C LEU A 267 -16.16 7.77 -2.05
N ARG A 268 -16.56 6.75 -1.29
CA ARG A 268 -15.63 5.79 -0.69
C ARG A 268 -16.04 4.37 -1.04
N THR A 269 -15.09 3.59 -1.54
CA THR A 269 -15.25 2.14 -1.75
C THR A 269 -14.07 1.43 -1.07
N GLY A 270 -14.37 0.73 0.03
CA GLY A 270 -13.34 0.13 0.88
C GLY A 270 -12.36 1.17 1.40
N ARG A 271 -11.07 0.97 1.12
CA ARG A 271 -9.98 1.90 1.49
C ARG A 271 -9.85 3.11 0.57
N ARG A 272 -10.39 3.04 -0.66
CA ARG A 272 -10.26 4.13 -1.65
C ARG A 272 -11.33 5.17 -1.48
N THR A 273 -10.90 6.42 -1.50
CA THR A 273 -11.75 7.61 -1.56
C THR A 273 -11.50 8.34 -2.87
N VAL A 274 -12.56 8.82 -3.48
CA VAL A 274 -12.56 9.80 -4.57
C VAL A 274 -13.29 11.04 -4.07
N SER A 275 -12.57 12.15 -3.98
CA SER A 275 -13.12 13.48 -3.64
C SER A 275 -12.94 14.40 -4.82
N THR A 276 -14.02 14.79 -5.47
CA THR A 276 -14.00 15.75 -6.58
C THR A 276 -14.61 17.07 -6.12
N SER A 277 -13.97 18.17 -6.46
CA SER A 277 -14.50 19.53 -6.25
C SER A 277 -14.31 20.38 -7.50
N VAL A 278 -15.25 21.29 -7.75
CA VAL A 278 -15.23 22.19 -8.92
C VAL A 278 -15.02 23.62 -8.45
N ARG A 279 -13.88 24.23 -8.86
CA ARG A 279 -13.54 25.63 -8.52
C ARG A 279 -12.75 26.30 -9.64
N ASP A 280 -12.97 27.58 -9.85
CA ASP A 280 -12.20 28.38 -10.80
C ASP A 280 -12.11 27.76 -12.21
N ASN A 281 -13.19 27.16 -12.68
CA ASN A 281 -13.28 26.43 -13.95
C ASN A 281 -12.37 25.20 -14.04
N ALA A 282 -11.90 24.69 -12.90
CA ALA A 282 -11.14 23.46 -12.76
C ALA A 282 -11.93 22.41 -11.98
N GLU A 283 -11.79 21.15 -12.40
CA GLU A 283 -12.19 19.97 -11.64
C GLU A 283 -10.97 19.42 -10.93
N ILE A 284 -11.04 19.32 -9.63
CA ILE A 284 -9.97 18.83 -8.75
C ILE A 284 -10.42 17.50 -8.16
N SER A 285 -9.71 16.42 -8.46
CA SER A 285 -10.00 15.08 -7.94
C SER A 285 -8.85 14.57 -7.10
N VAL A 286 -9.13 14.22 -5.84
CA VAL A 286 -8.22 13.50 -4.94
C VAL A 286 -8.64 12.05 -4.89
N VAL A 287 -7.76 11.15 -5.32
CA VAL A 287 -8.03 9.71 -5.41
C VAL A 287 -6.95 8.94 -4.67
N GLY A 288 -7.33 8.11 -3.71
CA GLY A 288 -6.36 7.27 -3.01
C GLY A 288 -6.84 6.65 -1.72
N GLU A 289 -5.90 6.12 -0.96
CA GLU A 289 -6.13 5.39 0.29
C GLU A 289 -6.19 6.36 1.47
N LEU A 290 -7.25 7.14 1.52
CA LEU A 290 -7.45 8.18 2.52
C LEU A 290 -8.87 8.17 3.08
N PRO A 291 -9.05 8.56 4.37
CA PRO A 291 -10.37 8.89 4.88
C PRO A 291 -11.03 10.02 4.07
N PRO A 292 -12.36 9.99 3.86
CA PRO A 292 -13.06 10.98 3.04
C PRO A 292 -12.81 12.42 3.47
N GLN A 293 -12.78 12.71 4.78
CA GLN A 293 -12.53 14.04 5.32
C GLN A 293 -11.12 14.53 4.98
N THR A 294 -10.12 13.63 4.98
CA THR A 294 -8.75 13.97 4.60
C THR A 294 -8.65 14.27 3.12
N ALA A 295 -9.24 13.44 2.26
CA ALA A 295 -9.28 13.67 0.81
C ALA A 295 -9.95 15.01 0.48
N LYS A 296 -11.10 15.32 1.11
CA LYS A 296 -11.79 16.59 0.96
C LYS A 296 -10.91 17.77 1.40
N ARG A 297 -10.25 17.68 2.56
CA ARG A 297 -9.36 18.74 3.05
C ARG A 297 -8.18 19.00 2.12
N ILE A 298 -7.61 17.96 1.51
CA ILE A 298 -6.57 18.13 0.48
C ILE A 298 -7.13 18.86 -0.72
N SER A 299 -8.27 18.43 -1.25
CA SER A 299 -8.95 19.08 -2.39
C SER A 299 -9.24 20.55 -2.10
N ASP A 300 -9.77 20.88 -0.92
CA ASP A 300 -10.08 22.24 -0.50
C ASP A 300 -8.83 23.13 -0.34
N SER A 301 -7.65 22.51 -0.12
CA SER A 301 -6.37 23.20 0.09
C SER A 301 -5.66 23.59 -1.22
N ILE A 302 -6.12 23.10 -2.37
CA ILE A 302 -5.49 23.41 -3.66
C ILE A 302 -5.62 24.92 -3.95
N LYS A 303 -4.51 25.55 -4.26
CA LYS A 303 -4.45 26.93 -4.72
C LYS A 303 -3.81 27.01 -6.10
N PHE A 304 -4.41 27.82 -6.95
CA PHE A 304 -3.88 28.20 -8.25
C PHE A 304 -3.02 29.46 -8.11
N ARG A 305 -1.85 29.44 -8.73
CA ARG A 305 -1.01 30.63 -8.83
C ARG A 305 -1.54 31.47 -9.99
N ALA A 306 -1.58 32.80 -9.84
CA ALA A 306 -1.85 33.68 -10.95
C ALA A 306 -0.82 33.46 -12.07
N ALA A 307 -1.27 33.39 -13.31
CA ALA A 307 -0.39 33.38 -14.46
C ALA A 307 0.49 34.67 -14.40
N GLN A 308 1.81 34.49 -14.35
CA GLN A 308 2.74 35.63 -14.50
C GLN A 308 2.79 36.06 -15.94
#